data_59638943cad53be29715a900247a6b61
#
_entry.id   59638943cad53be29715a900247a6b61
#
_cell.length_a   1.000
_cell.length_b   1.000
_cell.length_c   1.000
_cell.angle_alpha   90.00
_cell.angle_beta   90.00
_cell.angle_gamma   90.00
#
_symmetry.space_group_name_H-M   'P 1'
#
loop_
_entity.id
_entity.type
_entity.pdbx_description
1 polymer ?
#
loop_
_entity_poly.entity_id
_entity_poly.type
_entity_poly.pdbx_seq_one_letter_code
_entity_poly.pdbx_strand_id
1 'polypeptide(L)'
;MQETLVSIITPLYNGEAFVAQTIDSVLSQTYTNWEMIIINDGSKDNSENIVRNYCDTDSRIKLFNQKNAGSAAARNNGIRRAQGRYIALLDADDLWEPFFLESQLALMREHNALLVYGAHKRIDANNNECLTPFIPPQRITYTDLLKTCSITCLTGLYDTSKYGKVYLHEEFRSLRDDYIYWLEIIKQTGEAWGNQNIIGSYRILGNSVSRNKKKVIKPQFLVYYKVEKLGLIRSFFYLAHWAINGFLKYRK
;
A
#
# COMPACT_ATOMS: atom_id res chain seq x y z
N MET A 1 -0.21 26.88 10.46
CA MET A 1 0.67 26.25 9.45
C MET A 1 -0.22 25.70 8.34
N GLN A 2 0.13 25.96 7.09
CA GLN A 2 -0.65 25.43 5.98
C GLN A 2 -0.57 23.89 6.00
N GLU A 3 -1.71 23.23 5.98
CA GLU A 3 -1.77 21.76 5.93
C GLU A 3 -1.07 21.26 4.67
N THR A 4 -0.25 20.21 4.81
CA THR A 4 0.58 19.71 3.70
C THR A 4 -0.20 18.67 2.90
N LEU A 5 -0.29 18.82 1.58
CA LEU A 5 -1.07 17.94 0.70
C LEU A 5 -0.58 16.48 0.74
N VAL A 6 -1.53 15.56 0.86
CA VAL A 6 -1.32 14.10 0.72
C VAL A 6 -1.90 13.63 -0.61
N SER A 7 -1.11 12.93 -1.42
CA SER A 7 -1.60 12.27 -2.63
C SER A 7 -1.87 10.79 -2.35
N ILE A 8 -3.11 10.37 -2.56
CA ILE A 8 -3.59 9.00 -2.39
C ILE A 8 -3.68 8.37 -3.77
N ILE A 9 -2.92 7.30 -4.00
CA ILE A 9 -2.81 6.65 -5.30
C ILE A 9 -3.57 5.33 -5.28
N THR A 10 -4.58 5.20 -6.13
CA THR A 10 -5.45 4.03 -6.19
C THR A 10 -5.44 3.41 -7.60
N PRO A 11 -4.82 2.24 -7.78
CA PRO A 11 -4.96 1.47 -9.00
C PRO A 11 -6.35 0.84 -9.03
N LEU A 12 -7.03 0.91 -10.17
CA LEU A 12 -8.39 0.39 -10.35
C LEU A 12 -8.44 -0.54 -11.57
N TYR A 13 -8.83 -1.80 -11.34
CA TYR A 13 -9.12 -2.76 -12.40
C TYR A 13 -10.24 -3.71 -11.99
N ASN A 14 -11.40 -3.61 -12.65
CA ASN A 14 -12.60 -4.40 -12.36
C ASN A 14 -12.96 -4.40 -10.87
N GLY A 15 -13.10 -3.20 -10.29
CA GLY A 15 -13.35 -2.97 -8.87
C GLY A 15 -14.75 -2.45 -8.54
N GLU A 16 -15.74 -2.63 -9.43
CA GLU A 16 -17.10 -2.08 -9.27
C GLU A 16 -17.76 -2.46 -7.93
N ALA A 17 -17.41 -3.63 -7.39
CA ALA A 17 -17.97 -4.11 -6.14
C ALA A 17 -17.50 -3.33 -4.89
N PHE A 18 -16.33 -2.68 -4.96
CA PHE A 18 -15.67 -2.15 -3.75
C PHE A 18 -15.22 -0.69 -3.88
N VAL A 19 -14.93 -0.20 -5.07
CA VAL A 19 -14.31 1.12 -5.28
C VAL A 19 -15.11 2.27 -4.65
N ALA A 20 -16.42 2.19 -4.63
CA ALA A 20 -17.28 3.18 -3.95
C ALA A 20 -16.96 3.24 -2.45
N GLN A 21 -16.89 2.08 -1.78
CA GLN A 21 -16.57 2.01 -0.34
C GLN A 21 -15.16 2.55 -0.05
N THR A 22 -14.20 2.27 -0.93
CA THR A 22 -12.83 2.80 -0.82
C THR A 22 -12.82 4.32 -0.90
N ILE A 23 -13.54 4.91 -1.87
CA ILE A 23 -13.65 6.37 -2.02
C ILE A 23 -14.36 6.98 -0.80
N ASP A 24 -15.46 6.39 -0.33
CA ASP A 24 -16.19 6.87 0.85
C ASP A 24 -15.30 6.88 2.10
N SER A 25 -14.40 5.90 2.25
CA SER A 25 -13.44 5.85 3.36
C SER A 25 -12.40 6.98 3.29
N VAL A 26 -12.07 7.47 2.09
CA VAL A 26 -11.21 8.64 1.89
C VAL A 26 -11.98 9.95 2.12
N LEU A 27 -13.23 10.03 1.67
CA LEU A 27 -14.09 11.20 1.90
C LEU A 27 -14.36 11.43 3.39
N SER A 28 -14.38 10.38 4.20
CA SER A 28 -14.59 10.44 5.65
C SER A 28 -13.36 10.86 6.46
N GLN A 29 -12.20 11.10 5.83
CA GLN A 29 -10.97 11.44 6.55
C GLN A 29 -11.09 12.76 7.31
N THR A 30 -10.64 12.75 8.58
CA THR A 30 -10.59 13.96 9.44
C THR A 30 -9.55 14.97 8.94
N TYR A 31 -8.46 14.50 8.34
CA TYR A 31 -7.51 15.35 7.63
C TYR A 31 -8.00 15.63 6.22
N THR A 32 -8.23 16.90 5.87
CA THR A 32 -8.97 17.29 4.67
C THR A 32 -8.12 17.70 3.46
N ASN A 33 -6.80 17.97 3.67
CA ASN A 33 -5.91 18.42 2.59
C ASN A 33 -5.27 17.23 1.85
N TRP A 34 -6.07 16.55 1.05
CA TRP A 34 -5.65 15.42 0.22
C TRP A 34 -6.17 15.54 -1.22
N GLU A 35 -5.52 14.84 -2.13
CA GLU A 35 -6.04 14.50 -3.45
C GLU A 35 -6.04 12.97 -3.60
N MET A 36 -7.05 12.42 -4.27
CA MET A 36 -7.13 11.01 -4.62
C MET A 36 -6.99 10.84 -6.12
N ILE A 37 -5.95 10.13 -6.55
CA ILE A 37 -5.62 9.89 -7.96
C ILE A 37 -5.92 8.43 -8.27
N ILE A 38 -7.03 8.20 -8.97
CA ILE A 38 -7.49 6.87 -9.35
C ILE A 38 -7.05 6.60 -10.78
N ILE A 39 -6.32 5.52 -10.99
CA ILE A 39 -5.86 5.09 -12.30
C ILE A 39 -6.64 3.86 -12.74
N ASN A 40 -7.59 4.04 -13.63
CA ASN A 40 -8.32 2.93 -14.24
C ASN A 40 -7.43 2.22 -15.27
N ASP A 41 -6.99 1.02 -14.92
CA ASP A 41 -6.10 0.17 -15.71
C ASP A 41 -6.87 -0.67 -16.75
N GLY A 42 -7.84 -0.05 -17.44
CA GLY A 42 -8.62 -0.66 -18.51
C GLY A 42 -9.71 -1.62 -18.01
N SER A 43 -10.44 -1.26 -16.96
CA SER A 43 -11.60 -2.01 -16.46
C SER A 43 -12.63 -2.31 -17.52
N LYS A 44 -13.33 -3.41 -17.38
CA LYS A 44 -14.40 -3.89 -18.30
C LYS A 44 -15.78 -3.87 -17.64
N ASP A 45 -15.83 -3.62 -16.33
CA ASP A 45 -17.02 -3.51 -15.52
C ASP A 45 -17.47 -2.04 -15.38
N ASN A 46 -18.37 -1.76 -14.44
CA ASN A 46 -18.89 -0.40 -14.24
C ASN A 46 -17.98 0.50 -13.36
N SER A 47 -16.76 0.07 -13.04
CA SER A 47 -15.83 0.81 -12.15
C SER A 47 -15.61 2.26 -12.59
N GLU A 48 -15.41 2.49 -13.89
CA GLU A 48 -15.14 3.84 -14.42
C GLU A 48 -16.30 4.80 -14.17
N ASN A 49 -17.54 4.36 -14.44
CA ASN A 49 -18.72 5.20 -14.24
C ASN A 49 -18.96 5.52 -12.76
N ILE A 50 -18.72 4.53 -11.88
CA ILE A 50 -18.81 4.76 -10.44
C ILE A 50 -17.86 5.88 -10.02
N VAL A 51 -16.59 5.81 -10.42
CA VAL A 51 -15.58 6.82 -10.03
C VAL A 51 -15.90 8.20 -10.66
N ARG A 52 -16.39 8.25 -11.89
CA ARG A 52 -16.79 9.52 -12.53
C ARG A 52 -17.83 10.26 -11.71
N ASN A 53 -18.84 9.57 -11.18
CA ASN A 53 -19.85 10.18 -10.33
C ASN A 53 -19.24 10.87 -9.09
N TYR A 54 -18.19 10.30 -8.50
CA TYR A 54 -17.46 10.93 -7.39
C TYR A 54 -16.62 12.13 -7.87
N CYS A 55 -15.97 12.04 -9.02
CA CYS A 55 -15.23 13.17 -9.58
C CYS A 55 -16.12 14.40 -9.87
N ASP A 56 -17.37 14.17 -10.23
CA ASP A 56 -18.34 15.25 -10.50
C ASP A 56 -18.78 15.97 -9.20
N THR A 57 -18.64 15.33 -8.06
CA THR A 57 -19.08 15.86 -6.74
C THR A 57 -17.93 16.39 -5.89
N ASP A 58 -16.70 15.88 -6.05
CA ASP A 58 -15.52 16.31 -5.29
C ASP A 58 -14.28 16.45 -6.20
N SER A 59 -13.82 17.67 -6.38
CA SER A 59 -12.68 18.00 -7.26
C SER A 59 -11.32 17.46 -6.77
N ARG A 60 -11.24 16.99 -5.52
CA ARG A 60 -10.05 16.32 -4.98
C ARG A 60 -9.86 14.91 -5.54
N ILE A 61 -10.93 14.30 -6.09
CA ILE A 61 -10.92 12.98 -6.70
C ILE A 61 -10.69 13.12 -8.20
N LYS A 62 -9.66 12.45 -8.71
CA LYS A 62 -9.24 12.54 -10.13
C LYS A 62 -9.15 11.15 -10.73
N LEU A 63 -9.79 10.95 -11.86
CA LEU A 63 -9.76 9.70 -12.63
C LEU A 63 -8.91 9.85 -13.88
N PHE A 64 -8.00 8.90 -14.10
CA PHE A 64 -7.22 8.79 -15.33
C PHE A 64 -7.30 7.36 -15.87
N ASN A 65 -7.53 7.26 -17.18
CA ASN A 65 -7.58 5.97 -17.85
C ASN A 65 -6.26 5.62 -18.51
N GLN A 66 -5.90 4.35 -18.48
CA GLN A 66 -4.79 3.79 -19.24
C GLN A 66 -5.18 2.43 -19.85
N LYS A 67 -4.41 1.97 -20.85
CA LYS A 67 -4.48 0.59 -21.32
C LYS A 67 -3.92 -0.31 -20.23
N ASN A 68 -4.56 -1.46 -19.98
CA ASN A 68 -4.13 -2.39 -18.94
C ASN A 68 -2.63 -2.73 -19.03
N ALA A 69 -1.91 -2.37 -17.99
CA ALA A 69 -0.46 -2.56 -17.86
C ALA A 69 -0.05 -3.14 -16.49
N GLY A 70 -1.03 -3.40 -15.60
CA GLY A 70 -0.84 -3.97 -14.28
C GLY A 70 -0.73 -2.93 -13.16
N SER A 71 -0.88 -3.39 -11.91
CA SER A 71 -0.96 -2.55 -10.72
C SER A 71 0.25 -1.64 -10.52
N ALA A 72 1.46 -2.13 -10.78
CA ALA A 72 2.70 -1.33 -10.67
C ALA A 72 2.68 -0.13 -11.63
N ALA A 73 2.33 -0.37 -12.91
CA ALA A 73 2.24 0.70 -13.91
C ALA A 73 1.14 1.71 -13.57
N ALA A 74 -0.01 1.24 -13.07
CA ALA A 74 -1.09 2.11 -12.62
C ALA A 74 -0.66 2.98 -11.43
N ARG A 75 -0.03 2.39 -10.41
CA ARG A 75 0.51 3.14 -9.27
C ARG A 75 1.56 4.16 -9.72
N ASN A 76 2.48 3.79 -10.60
CA ASN A 76 3.48 4.71 -11.14
C ASN A 76 2.87 5.87 -11.93
N ASN A 77 1.83 5.60 -12.72
CA ASN A 77 1.09 6.65 -13.41
C ASN A 77 0.47 7.65 -12.41
N GLY A 78 -0.11 7.15 -11.31
CA GLY A 78 -0.63 7.99 -10.23
C GLY A 78 0.47 8.76 -9.50
N ILE A 79 1.57 8.11 -9.12
CA ILE A 79 2.72 8.74 -8.45
C ILE A 79 3.31 9.88 -9.31
N ARG A 80 3.42 9.69 -10.63
CA ARG A 80 3.89 10.77 -11.54
C ARG A 80 3.00 12.00 -11.46
N ARG A 81 1.68 11.82 -11.31
CA ARG A 81 0.67 12.90 -11.24
C ARG A 81 0.52 13.54 -9.86
N ALA A 82 0.94 12.84 -8.81
CA ALA A 82 0.85 13.30 -7.44
C ALA A 82 1.47 14.70 -7.25
N GLN A 83 0.77 15.58 -6.56
CA GLN A 83 1.23 16.95 -6.23
C GLN A 83 1.58 17.08 -4.73
N GLY A 84 1.13 16.13 -3.92
CA GLY A 84 1.37 16.12 -2.50
C GLY A 84 2.82 15.79 -2.12
N ARG A 85 3.25 16.36 -1.01
CA ARG A 85 4.50 15.99 -0.36
C ARG A 85 4.46 14.55 0.15
N TYR A 86 3.31 14.13 0.66
CA TYR A 86 3.12 12.77 1.15
C TYR A 86 2.44 11.91 0.10
N ILE A 87 2.92 10.67 -0.06
CA ILE A 87 2.32 9.68 -0.96
C ILE A 87 1.85 8.48 -0.14
N ALA A 88 0.57 8.14 -0.27
CA ALA A 88 -0.05 6.93 0.21
C ALA A 88 -0.54 6.09 -0.96
N LEU A 89 -0.47 4.77 -0.83
CA LEU A 89 -1.07 3.83 -1.77
C LEU A 89 -2.32 3.23 -1.11
N LEU A 90 -3.42 3.15 -1.85
CA LEU A 90 -4.66 2.53 -1.37
C LEU A 90 -5.27 1.70 -2.50
N ASP A 91 -5.40 0.40 -2.30
CA ASP A 91 -6.02 -0.47 -3.29
C ASP A 91 -7.55 -0.26 -3.32
N ALA A 92 -8.16 -0.45 -4.50
CA ALA A 92 -9.58 -0.10 -4.76
C ALA A 92 -10.60 -1.02 -4.04
N ASP A 93 -10.14 -1.95 -3.22
CA ASP A 93 -10.94 -2.87 -2.41
C ASP A 93 -10.67 -2.77 -0.90
N ASP A 94 -9.72 -1.91 -0.48
CA ASP A 94 -9.36 -1.67 0.91
C ASP A 94 -10.04 -0.42 1.50
N LEU A 95 -10.07 -0.30 2.83
CA LEU A 95 -10.73 0.81 3.52
C LEU A 95 -9.81 1.44 4.57
N TRP A 96 -9.89 2.76 4.71
CA TRP A 96 -9.25 3.50 5.80
C TRP A 96 -10.23 3.81 6.93
N GLU A 97 -9.73 3.84 8.16
CA GLU A 97 -10.45 4.42 9.28
C GLU A 97 -10.44 5.96 9.16
N PRO A 98 -11.45 6.69 9.65
CA PRO A 98 -11.57 8.14 9.43
C PRO A 98 -10.37 8.97 9.89
N PHE A 99 -9.61 8.49 10.85
CA PHE A 99 -8.43 9.16 11.40
C PHE A 99 -7.09 8.66 10.81
N PHE A 100 -7.12 7.91 9.71
CA PHE A 100 -5.90 7.33 9.10
C PHE A 100 -4.85 8.39 8.79
N LEU A 101 -5.18 9.38 7.96
CA LEU A 101 -4.25 10.41 7.53
C LEU A 101 -3.74 11.25 8.71
N GLU A 102 -4.63 11.67 9.59
CA GLU A 102 -4.27 12.47 10.76
C GLU A 102 -3.30 11.74 11.68
N SER A 103 -3.57 10.46 12.00
CA SER A 103 -2.74 9.66 12.89
C SER A 103 -1.38 9.31 12.27
N GLN A 104 -1.33 9.04 10.96
CA GLN A 104 -0.07 8.78 10.27
C GLN A 104 0.82 10.03 10.19
N LEU A 105 0.24 11.19 9.91
CA LEU A 105 0.95 12.46 9.90
C LEU A 105 1.42 12.88 11.32
N ALA A 106 0.63 12.55 12.36
CA ALA A 106 1.04 12.77 13.75
C ALA A 106 2.26 11.91 14.09
N LEU A 107 2.24 10.61 13.73
CA LEU A 107 3.35 9.69 13.95
C LEU A 107 4.62 10.13 13.20
N MET A 108 4.50 10.62 11.97
CA MET A 108 5.62 11.19 11.21
C MET A 108 6.25 12.38 11.95
N ARG A 109 5.43 13.27 12.49
CA ARG A 109 5.91 14.45 13.24
C ARG A 109 6.59 14.06 14.54
N GLU A 110 5.98 13.14 15.30
CA GLU A 110 6.48 12.68 16.60
C GLU A 110 7.89 12.10 16.50
N HIS A 111 8.14 11.29 15.45
CA HIS A 111 9.42 10.61 15.28
C HIS A 111 10.34 11.26 14.25
N ASN A 112 9.96 12.41 13.67
CA ASN A 112 10.65 13.02 12.51
C ASN A 112 10.88 11.98 11.39
N ALA A 113 9.88 11.12 11.16
CA ALA A 113 9.96 9.97 10.27
C ALA A 113 9.58 10.34 8.84
N LEU A 114 10.26 9.73 7.87
CA LEU A 114 9.94 9.88 6.44
C LEU A 114 9.08 8.73 5.91
N LEU A 115 8.94 7.65 6.66
CA LEU A 115 8.13 6.49 6.31
C LEU A 115 7.41 5.99 7.57
N VAL A 116 6.07 5.87 7.46
CA VAL A 116 5.24 5.26 8.50
C VAL A 116 4.30 4.23 7.88
N TYR A 117 3.82 3.32 8.70
CA TYR A 117 2.87 2.27 8.33
C TYR A 117 2.02 1.94 9.56
N GLY A 118 1.10 0.94 9.48
CA GLY A 118 0.28 0.71 10.67
C GLY A 118 -0.48 -0.60 10.71
N ALA A 119 -1.20 -0.77 11.82
CA ALA A 119 -2.07 -1.91 12.06
C ALA A 119 -3.34 -1.84 11.20
N HIS A 120 -3.85 -3.02 10.84
CA HIS A 120 -5.08 -3.13 10.09
C HIS A 120 -5.86 -4.39 10.48
N LYS A 121 -7.18 -4.31 10.43
CA LYS A 121 -8.04 -5.49 10.50
C LYS A 121 -8.14 -6.15 9.13
N ARG A 122 -8.63 -7.38 9.11
CA ARG A 122 -8.81 -8.18 7.89
C ARG A 122 -10.27 -8.50 7.75
N ILE A 123 -10.84 -8.09 6.61
CA ILE A 123 -12.27 -8.22 6.32
C ILE A 123 -12.51 -9.11 5.10
N ASP A 124 -13.68 -9.73 5.05
CA ASP A 124 -14.18 -10.44 3.87
C ASP A 124 -14.89 -9.50 2.87
N ALA A 125 -15.48 -10.05 1.82
CA ALA A 125 -16.25 -9.29 0.83
C ALA A 125 -17.47 -8.56 1.42
N ASN A 126 -17.98 -8.99 2.56
CA ASN A 126 -19.15 -8.42 3.24
C ASN A 126 -18.77 -7.48 4.38
N ASN A 127 -17.49 -7.07 4.50
CA ASN A 127 -16.93 -6.24 5.57
C ASN A 127 -16.87 -6.93 6.96
N ASN A 128 -17.10 -8.23 7.07
CA ASN A 128 -16.97 -8.94 8.34
C ASN A 128 -15.49 -9.21 8.62
N GLU A 129 -15.08 -9.06 9.88
CA GLU A 129 -13.74 -9.45 10.30
C GLU A 129 -13.57 -10.97 10.16
N CYS A 130 -12.56 -11.41 9.42
CA CYS A 130 -12.37 -12.81 9.06
C CYS A 130 -11.07 -13.44 9.57
N LEU A 131 -10.12 -12.64 10.03
CA LEU A 131 -8.84 -13.06 10.64
C LEU A 131 -8.43 -12.06 11.73
N THR A 132 -7.55 -12.52 12.65
CA THR A 132 -6.94 -11.65 13.65
C THR A 132 -6.30 -10.42 13.02
N PRO A 133 -6.50 -9.21 13.56
CA PRO A 133 -5.84 -7.99 13.08
C PRO A 133 -4.33 -8.14 13.00
N PHE A 134 -3.74 -7.48 12.04
CA PHE A 134 -2.28 -7.38 11.97
C PHE A 134 -1.80 -6.15 12.74
N ILE A 135 -1.02 -6.38 13.79
CA ILE A 135 -0.35 -5.34 14.55
C ILE A 135 1.14 -5.40 14.21
N PRO A 136 1.70 -4.40 13.55
CA PRO A 136 3.10 -4.40 13.15
C PRO A 136 4.03 -4.02 14.32
N PRO A 137 5.36 -4.25 14.22
CA PRO A 137 6.32 -3.65 15.11
C PRO A 137 6.25 -2.12 15.11
N GLN A 138 6.55 -1.47 16.25
CA GLN A 138 6.56 -0.01 16.35
C GLN A 138 7.64 0.65 15.48
N ARG A 139 8.74 -0.03 15.26
CA ARG A 139 9.86 0.45 14.44
C ARG A 139 10.50 -0.72 13.72
N ILE A 140 10.85 -0.50 12.47
CA ILE A 140 11.59 -1.46 11.64
C ILE A 140 12.69 -0.75 10.86
N THR A 141 13.73 -1.52 10.58
CA THR A 141 14.81 -1.18 9.65
C THR A 141 14.68 -1.96 8.36
N TYR A 142 15.53 -1.65 7.39
CA TYR A 142 15.62 -2.43 6.15
C TYR A 142 15.82 -3.94 6.41
N THR A 143 16.70 -4.31 7.37
CA THR A 143 16.95 -5.72 7.68
C THR A 143 15.76 -6.42 8.32
N ASP A 144 14.91 -5.69 9.05
CA ASP A 144 13.68 -6.25 9.61
C ASP A 144 12.63 -6.44 8.51
N LEU A 145 12.53 -5.49 7.59
CA LEU A 145 11.61 -5.61 6.44
C LEU A 145 12.00 -6.79 5.51
N LEU A 146 13.30 -7.12 5.37
CA LEU A 146 13.76 -8.32 4.66
C LEU A 146 13.26 -9.62 5.32
N LYS A 147 13.11 -9.66 6.65
CA LYS A 147 12.66 -10.85 7.39
C LYS A 147 11.14 -11.06 7.33
N THR A 148 10.37 -9.97 7.13
CA THR A 148 8.91 -10.06 7.05
C THR A 148 8.33 -8.82 6.37
N CYS A 149 7.32 -8.98 5.54
CA CYS A 149 6.61 -7.86 4.93
C CYS A 149 5.68 -7.21 5.98
N SER A 150 6.16 -6.15 6.62
CA SER A 150 5.41 -5.43 7.65
C SER A 150 4.64 -4.23 7.10
N ILE A 151 5.06 -3.67 5.97
CA ILE A 151 4.42 -2.52 5.33
C ILE A 151 3.51 -3.01 4.21
N THR A 152 2.25 -2.61 4.22
CA THR A 152 1.26 -2.89 3.16
C THR A 152 0.95 -1.63 2.37
N CYS A 153 0.45 -1.76 1.14
CA CYS A 153 -0.07 -0.61 0.38
C CYS A 153 -1.14 0.14 1.17
N LEU A 154 -2.03 -0.60 1.84
CA LEU A 154 -3.10 -0.04 2.65
C LEU A 154 -2.61 0.97 3.71
N THR A 155 -1.45 0.75 4.34
CA THR A 155 -1.07 1.51 5.54
C THR A 155 0.19 2.35 5.41
N GLY A 156 0.94 2.19 4.33
CA GLY A 156 2.19 2.94 4.12
C GLY A 156 1.95 4.41 3.74
N LEU A 157 2.65 5.34 4.41
CA LEU A 157 2.71 6.76 4.05
C LEU A 157 4.17 7.20 4.00
N TYR A 158 4.57 7.82 2.89
CA TYR A 158 5.95 8.23 2.60
C TYR A 158 6.04 9.73 2.35
N ASP A 159 7.02 10.39 3.00
CA ASP A 159 7.38 11.79 2.80
C ASP A 159 8.43 11.94 1.70
N THR A 160 8.05 12.54 0.58
CA THR A 160 8.91 12.72 -0.58
C THR A 160 9.90 13.89 -0.47
N SER A 161 9.82 14.70 0.57
CA SER A 161 10.55 15.96 0.67
C SER A 161 12.07 15.83 0.62
N LYS A 162 12.60 14.70 1.08
CA LYS A 162 14.06 14.50 1.17
C LYS A 162 14.62 13.75 -0.04
N TYR A 163 13.91 12.73 -0.53
CA TYR A 163 14.44 11.82 -1.55
C TYR A 163 13.62 11.82 -2.85
N GLY A 164 12.56 12.65 -2.91
CA GLY A 164 11.69 12.70 -4.08
C GLY A 164 10.74 11.50 -4.16
N LYS A 165 10.09 11.36 -5.31
CA LYS A 165 9.16 10.27 -5.59
C LYS A 165 9.93 8.98 -5.89
N VAL A 166 9.50 7.88 -5.31
CA VAL A 166 9.97 6.51 -5.62
C VAL A 166 8.91 5.82 -6.47
N TYR A 167 9.33 4.98 -7.39
CA TYR A 167 8.46 4.29 -8.34
C TYR A 167 8.57 2.77 -8.17
N LEU A 168 7.47 2.07 -8.47
CA LEU A 168 7.43 0.61 -8.46
C LEU A 168 8.14 0.05 -9.70
N HIS A 169 8.66 -1.15 -9.57
CA HIS A 169 9.30 -1.90 -10.65
C HIS A 169 8.26 -2.59 -11.55
N GLU A 170 7.96 -2.00 -12.71
CA GLU A 170 6.92 -2.49 -13.63
C GLU A 170 7.28 -3.85 -14.28
N GLU A 171 8.57 -4.16 -14.38
CA GLU A 171 9.07 -5.40 -14.96
C GLU A 171 8.73 -6.65 -14.14
N PHE A 172 8.43 -6.49 -12.86
CA PHE A 172 8.05 -7.61 -11.99
C PHE A 172 6.55 -7.93 -11.98
N ARG A 173 5.70 -7.13 -12.67
CA ARG A 173 4.27 -7.37 -12.92
C ARG A 173 3.54 -8.02 -11.74
N SER A 174 3.26 -7.28 -10.69
CA SER A 174 2.49 -7.74 -9.53
C SER A 174 3.16 -8.87 -8.70
N LEU A 175 4.43 -9.18 -8.95
CA LEU A 175 5.19 -10.14 -8.17
C LEU A 175 6.01 -9.42 -7.11
N ARG A 176 5.36 -9.03 -5.99
CA ARG A 176 6.02 -8.34 -4.88
C ARG A 176 6.48 -6.92 -5.22
N ASP A 177 5.85 -6.27 -6.19
CA ASP A 177 6.13 -4.88 -6.60
C ASP A 177 5.98 -3.90 -5.42
N ASP A 178 4.94 -4.06 -4.60
CA ASP A 178 4.72 -3.33 -3.35
C ASP A 178 5.86 -3.53 -2.33
N TYR A 179 6.29 -4.78 -2.16
CA TYR A 179 7.38 -5.10 -1.23
C TYR A 179 8.72 -4.50 -1.66
N ILE A 180 9.05 -4.56 -2.95
CA ILE A 180 10.24 -3.94 -3.53
C ILE A 180 10.18 -2.42 -3.33
N TYR A 181 9.03 -1.80 -3.59
CA TYR A 181 8.81 -0.37 -3.39
C TYR A 181 9.12 0.06 -1.95
N TRP A 182 8.60 -0.65 -0.96
CA TRP A 182 8.87 -0.34 0.45
C TRP A 182 10.33 -0.62 0.85
N LEU A 183 10.97 -1.64 0.27
CA LEU A 183 12.41 -1.88 0.47
C LEU A 183 13.26 -0.72 -0.06
N GLU A 184 12.93 -0.17 -1.20
CA GLU A 184 13.66 0.98 -1.76
C GLU A 184 13.50 2.23 -0.92
N ILE A 185 12.30 2.50 -0.44
CA ILE A 185 12.05 3.65 0.42
C ILE A 185 12.80 3.49 1.76
N ILE A 186 12.69 2.35 2.42
CA ILE A 186 13.33 2.16 3.73
C ILE A 186 14.86 2.15 3.65
N LYS A 187 15.46 1.78 2.51
CA LYS A 187 16.90 1.95 2.29
C LYS A 187 17.32 3.42 2.32
N GLN A 188 16.49 4.29 1.80
CA GLN A 188 16.76 5.74 1.75
C GLN A 188 16.44 6.41 3.09
N THR A 189 15.33 6.03 3.73
CA THR A 189 14.88 6.64 4.99
C THR A 189 15.57 6.08 6.23
N GLY A 190 16.18 4.88 6.14
CA GLY A 190 16.87 4.18 7.20
C GLY A 190 15.93 3.34 8.08
N GLU A 191 14.75 3.83 8.37
CA GLU A 191 13.76 3.21 9.24
C GLU A 191 12.32 3.58 8.86
N ALA A 192 11.38 2.84 9.41
CA ALA A 192 9.95 3.14 9.36
C ALA A 192 9.29 2.94 10.72
N TRP A 193 8.28 3.77 11.03
CA TRP A 193 7.55 3.74 12.29
C TRP A 193 6.13 3.22 12.11
N GLY A 194 5.73 2.31 13.00
CA GLY A 194 4.47 1.57 12.93
C GLY A 194 3.42 2.08 13.90
N ASN A 195 2.31 2.58 13.36
CA ASN A 195 1.12 2.93 14.13
C ASN A 195 0.49 1.65 14.70
N GLN A 196 0.30 1.62 16.02
CA GLN A 196 -0.24 0.45 16.72
C GLN A 196 -1.77 0.42 16.73
N ASN A 197 -2.43 1.54 16.41
CA ASN A 197 -3.88 1.59 16.26
C ASN A 197 -4.29 0.96 14.94
N ILE A 198 -5.42 0.28 14.92
CA ILE A 198 -6.01 -0.21 13.67
C ILE A 198 -6.49 1.00 12.88
N ILE A 199 -5.81 1.27 11.76
CA ILE A 199 -6.04 2.46 10.92
C ILE A 199 -6.67 2.13 9.56
N GLY A 200 -6.93 0.86 9.28
CA GLY A 200 -7.56 0.45 8.03
C GLY A 200 -8.03 -1.00 8.04
N SER A 201 -8.68 -1.37 6.97
CA SER A 201 -9.26 -2.69 6.74
C SER A 201 -8.76 -3.28 5.44
N TYR A 202 -7.99 -4.36 5.53
CA TYR A 202 -7.48 -5.12 4.40
C TYR A 202 -8.52 -6.16 3.96
N ARG A 203 -8.98 -6.07 2.71
CA ARG A 203 -9.98 -7.00 2.18
C ARG A 203 -9.35 -8.28 1.64
N ILE A 204 -9.86 -9.42 2.11
CA ILE A 204 -9.43 -10.75 1.67
C ILE A 204 -10.47 -11.34 0.74
N LEU A 205 -10.16 -11.36 -0.54
CA LEU A 205 -11.00 -11.94 -1.58
C LEU A 205 -10.52 -13.35 -1.96
N GLY A 206 -11.46 -14.17 -2.44
CA GLY A 206 -11.16 -15.55 -2.84
C GLY A 206 -10.06 -15.69 -3.88
N ASN A 207 -9.93 -14.69 -4.77
CA ASN A 207 -8.98 -14.63 -5.88
C ASN A 207 -7.71 -13.82 -5.56
N SER A 208 -7.50 -13.37 -4.32
CA SER A 208 -6.33 -12.57 -3.94
C SER A 208 -5.02 -13.30 -4.26
N VAL A 209 -4.11 -12.61 -4.96
CA VAL A 209 -2.80 -13.14 -5.40
C VAL A 209 -1.97 -13.62 -4.21
N SER A 210 -2.07 -12.95 -3.06
CA SER A 210 -1.34 -13.26 -1.82
C SER A 210 -1.75 -14.56 -1.13
N ARG A 211 -2.91 -15.16 -1.49
CA ARG A 211 -3.42 -16.36 -0.83
C ARG A 211 -2.62 -17.64 -1.16
N ASN A 212 -2.05 -17.74 -2.34
CA ASN A 212 -1.28 -18.92 -2.74
C ASN A 212 0.21 -18.76 -2.37
N LYS A 213 0.54 -19.12 -1.12
CA LYS A 213 1.89 -19.01 -0.57
C LYS A 213 2.97 -19.71 -1.41
N LYS A 214 2.64 -20.86 -2.05
CA LYS A 214 3.60 -21.60 -2.91
C LYS A 214 4.01 -20.78 -4.14
N LYS A 215 3.07 -20.01 -4.73
CA LYS A 215 3.35 -19.16 -5.88
C LYS A 215 4.23 -17.94 -5.54
N VAL A 216 4.30 -17.57 -4.26
CA VAL A 216 5.04 -16.39 -3.79
C VAL A 216 6.50 -16.69 -3.42
N ILE A 217 6.86 -17.96 -3.12
CA ILE A 217 8.22 -18.34 -2.69
C ILE A 217 9.28 -17.97 -3.73
N LYS A 218 9.08 -18.37 -4.99
CA LYS A 218 10.04 -18.10 -6.08
C LYS A 218 10.20 -16.59 -6.34
N PRO A 219 9.13 -15.80 -6.48
CA PRO A 219 9.23 -14.34 -6.55
C PRO A 219 9.96 -13.73 -5.35
N GLN A 220 9.66 -14.16 -4.12
CA GLN A 220 10.33 -13.65 -2.93
C GLN A 220 11.83 -13.92 -2.95
N PHE A 221 12.24 -15.12 -3.35
CA PHE A 221 13.67 -15.44 -3.53
C PHE A 221 14.32 -14.54 -4.59
N LEU A 222 13.63 -14.30 -5.72
CA LEU A 222 14.13 -13.45 -6.79
C LEU A 222 14.30 -11.99 -6.36
N VAL A 223 13.43 -11.48 -5.47
CA VAL A 223 13.62 -10.16 -4.86
C VAL A 223 14.96 -10.13 -4.11
N TYR A 224 15.24 -11.07 -3.24
CA TYR A 224 16.50 -11.10 -2.48
C TYR A 224 17.73 -11.27 -3.36
N TYR A 225 17.63 -12.20 -4.33
CA TYR A 225 18.80 -12.57 -5.13
C TYR A 225 19.08 -11.59 -6.27
N LYS A 226 18.05 -11.18 -7.03
CA LYS A 226 18.21 -10.35 -8.23
C LYS A 226 18.06 -8.86 -7.97
N VAL A 227 17.04 -8.47 -7.18
CA VAL A 227 16.76 -7.05 -6.91
C VAL A 227 17.69 -6.54 -5.84
N GLU A 228 17.70 -7.19 -4.67
CA GLU A 228 18.51 -6.79 -3.52
C GLU A 228 19.98 -7.23 -3.63
N LYS A 229 20.30 -8.12 -4.58
CA LYS A 229 21.66 -8.62 -4.86
C LYS A 229 22.39 -9.16 -3.61
N LEU A 230 21.65 -9.82 -2.70
CA LEU A 230 22.20 -10.30 -1.41
C LEU A 230 23.14 -11.52 -1.56
N GLY A 231 23.25 -12.12 -2.76
CA GLY A 231 23.92 -13.39 -2.98
C GLY A 231 23.11 -14.60 -2.49
N LEU A 232 23.55 -15.80 -2.82
CA LEU A 232 22.76 -17.03 -2.57
C LEU A 232 22.51 -17.28 -1.07
N ILE A 233 23.56 -17.26 -0.24
CA ILE A 233 23.47 -17.62 1.18
C ILE A 233 22.51 -16.68 1.94
N ARG A 234 22.67 -15.37 1.77
CA ARG A 234 21.80 -14.39 2.42
C ARG A 234 20.36 -14.45 1.89
N SER A 235 20.18 -14.73 0.59
CA SER A 235 18.84 -14.87 -0.01
C SER A 235 18.09 -16.04 0.60
N PHE A 236 18.72 -17.19 0.82
CA PHE A 236 18.12 -18.33 1.50
C PHE A 236 17.86 -18.05 2.97
N PHE A 237 18.78 -17.36 3.65
CA PHE A 237 18.59 -16.96 5.05
C PHE A 237 17.32 -16.09 5.22
N TYR A 238 17.17 -15.03 4.43
CA TYR A 238 16.00 -14.17 4.52
C TYR A 238 14.72 -14.86 4.04
N LEU A 239 14.80 -15.74 3.04
CA LEU A 239 13.66 -16.52 2.61
C LEU A 239 13.13 -17.45 3.71
N ALA A 240 14.03 -18.09 4.48
CA ALA A 240 13.66 -18.93 5.61
C ALA A 240 12.98 -18.11 6.70
N HIS A 241 13.56 -16.95 7.09
CA HIS A 241 12.94 -16.04 8.05
C HIS A 241 11.57 -15.55 7.61
N TRP A 242 11.44 -15.15 6.33
CA TRP A 242 10.17 -14.70 5.76
C TRP A 242 9.10 -15.81 5.81
N ALA A 243 9.48 -17.05 5.50
CA ALA A 243 8.57 -18.20 5.53
C ALA A 243 8.10 -18.51 6.96
N ILE A 244 9.02 -18.52 7.93
CA ILE A 244 8.73 -18.75 9.36
C ILE A 244 7.81 -17.63 9.90
N ASN A 245 8.17 -16.38 9.70
CA ASN A 245 7.38 -15.24 10.16
C ASN A 245 6.01 -15.19 9.46
N GLY A 246 5.95 -15.53 8.17
CA GLY A 246 4.70 -15.65 7.44
C GLY A 246 3.81 -16.77 7.98
N PHE A 247 4.37 -17.89 8.44
CA PHE A 247 3.61 -18.95 9.09
C PHE A 247 3.05 -18.51 10.45
N LEU A 248 3.89 -17.86 11.28
CA LEU A 248 3.48 -17.37 12.59
C LEU A 248 2.41 -16.27 12.50
N LYS A 249 2.52 -15.38 11.52
CA LYS A 249 1.57 -14.28 11.27
C LYS A 249 0.13 -14.75 10.96
N TYR A 250 -0.02 -15.97 10.43
CA TYR A 250 -1.32 -16.54 10.04
C TYR A 250 -1.74 -17.73 10.91
N ARG A 251 -1.00 -18.01 11.96
CA ARG A 251 -1.41 -19.01 12.96
C ARG A 251 -2.43 -18.33 13.88
N LYS A 252 -3.63 -18.93 13.96
CA LYS A 252 -4.68 -18.53 14.91
C LYS A 252 -4.23 -18.75 16.34
#